data_23f24e05a10e32c5cab6e3c56635a1a3
#
_entry.id   23f24e05a10e32c5cab6e3c56635a1a3
#
_cell.length_a   1.000
_cell.length_b   1.000
_cell.length_c   1.000
_cell.angle_alpha   90.00
_cell.angle_beta   90.00
_cell.angle_gamma   90.00
#
_symmetry.space_group_name_H-M   'P 1'
#
loop_
_entity.id
_entity.type
_entity.pdbx_description
1 polymer ?
#
loop_
_entity_poly.entity_id
_entity_poly.type
_entity_poly.pdbx_seq_one_letter_code
_entity_poly.pdbx_strand_id
1 'polypeptide(L)'
;MGKQIRLFKSEEKHTRAEVSAFLHQLADKLAEGQVILRQGQEEIALTMPANLILEIQVEDEDKKRKGIQHSLEVEIKWFDGDDAGGKLQLG
;
A
#
# COMPACT_ATOMS: atom_id res chain seq x y z
N MET A 1 -18.04 13.86 -2.27
CA MET A 1 -17.34 12.76 -1.65
C MET A 1 -16.96 11.71 -2.64
N GLY A 2 -15.76 11.20 -2.49
CA GLY A 2 -15.24 10.24 -3.42
C GLY A 2 -15.77 8.84 -3.21
N LYS A 3 -15.82 8.08 -4.26
CA LYS A 3 -16.07 6.65 -4.18
C LYS A 3 -14.75 5.92 -4.09
N GLN A 4 -14.73 4.85 -3.31
CA GLN A 4 -13.58 3.97 -3.27
C GLN A 4 -13.84 2.77 -4.16
N ILE A 5 -12.89 2.49 -5.03
CA ILE A 5 -12.94 1.31 -5.90
C ILE A 5 -11.77 0.43 -5.51
N ARG A 6 -12.09 -0.80 -5.10
CA ARG A 6 -11.03 -1.75 -4.74
C ARG A 6 -10.53 -2.44 -5.98
N LEU A 7 -9.25 -2.26 -6.26
CA LEU A 7 -8.61 -2.83 -7.45
C LEU A 7 -7.93 -4.16 -7.16
N PHE A 8 -7.56 -4.39 -5.92
CA PHE A 8 -6.84 -5.60 -5.52
C PHE A 8 -6.98 -5.78 -4.02
N LYS A 9 -7.11 -7.02 -3.57
CA LYS A 9 -7.11 -7.31 -2.14
C LYS A 9 -6.51 -8.69 -1.91
N SER A 10 -5.66 -8.79 -0.91
CA SER A 10 -5.14 -10.05 -0.43
C SER A 10 -5.16 -10.02 1.09
N GLU A 11 -5.69 -11.08 1.68
CA GLU A 11 -5.71 -11.18 3.13
C GLU A 11 -5.46 -12.65 3.49
N GLU A 12 -4.28 -12.92 4.02
CA GLU A 12 -3.87 -14.27 4.33
C GLU A 12 -3.07 -14.29 5.62
N LYS A 13 -3.09 -15.44 6.27
CA LYS A 13 -2.31 -15.62 7.49
C LYS A 13 -0.88 -16.00 7.11
N HIS A 14 0.07 -15.25 7.62
CA HIS A 14 1.50 -15.46 7.38
C HIS A 14 2.26 -15.41 8.69
N THR A 15 3.44 -15.98 8.73
CA THR A 15 4.33 -15.81 9.87
C THR A 15 4.88 -14.39 9.87
N ARG A 16 5.36 -13.96 11.03
CA ARG A 16 6.00 -12.66 11.14
C ARG A 16 7.20 -12.54 10.18
N ALA A 17 7.97 -13.62 10.04
CA ALA A 17 9.11 -13.62 9.13
C ALA A 17 8.68 -13.46 7.67
N GLU A 18 7.59 -14.12 7.27
CA GLU A 18 7.06 -13.99 5.92
C GLU A 18 6.59 -12.57 5.63
N VAL A 19 5.90 -11.96 6.59
CA VAL A 19 5.46 -10.57 6.44
C VAL A 19 6.66 -9.64 6.31
N SER A 20 7.67 -9.86 7.15
CA SER A 20 8.90 -9.05 7.09
C SER A 20 9.58 -9.16 5.73
N ALA A 21 9.70 -10.39 5.21
CA ALA A 21 10.32 -10.61 3.90
C ALA A 21 9.54 -9.90 2.80
N PHE A 22 8.21 -9.97 2.84
CA PHE A 22 7.37 -9.30 1.86
C PHE A 22 7.59 -7.78 1.90
N LEU A 23 7.64 -7.21 3.10
CA LEU A 23 7.82 -5.76 3.25
C LEU A 23 9.19 -5.31 2.76
N HIS A 24 10.23 -6.13 2.96
CA HIS A 24 11.55 -5.82 2.40
C HIS A 24 11.51 -5.77 0.87
N GLN A 25 10.84 -6.73 0.25
CA GLN A 25 10.69 -6.73 -1.20
C GLN A 25 9.88 -5.53 -1.68
N LEU A 26 8.81 -5.22 -0.95
CA LEU A 26 7.98 -4.07 -1.28
C LEU A 26 8.79 -2.78 -1.21
N ALA A 27 9.62 -2.65 -0.18
CA ALA A 27 10.47 -1.46 -0.02
C ALA A 27 11.39 -1.28 -1.22
N ASP A 28 11.98 -2.36 -1.71
CA ASP A 28 12.86 -2.29 -2.89
C ASP A 28 12.10 -1.83 -4.13
N LYS A 29 10.88 -2.34 -4.31
CA LYS A 29 10.06 -1.95 -5.47
C LYS A 29 9.57 -0.52 -5.36
N LEU A 30 9.25 -0.08 -4.16
CA LEU A 30 8.90 1.32 -3.92
C LEU A 30 10.04 2.25 -4.32
N ALA A 31 11.27 1.88 -3.99
CA ALA A 31 12.43 2.69 -4.34
C ALA A 31 12.61 2.79 -5.86
N GLU A 32 12.18 1.77 -6.60
CA GLU A 32 12.23 1.78 -8.06
C GLU A 32 11.06 2.53 -8.68
N GLY A 33 10.01 2.81 -7.90
CA GLY A 33 8.86 3.54 -8.39
C GLY A 33 7.77 2.70 -9.02
N GLN A 34 7.91 1.38 -9.00
CA GLN A 34 6.89 0.50 -9.57
C GLN A 34 6.70 -0.73 -8.70
N VAL A 35 5.44 -1.05 -8.42
CA VAL A 35 5.07 -2.22 -7.64
C VAL A 35 4.08 -3.04 -8.45
N ILE A 36 4.33 -4.33 -8.56
CA ILE A 36 3.40 -5.26 -9.20
C ILE A 36 2.96 -6.27 -8.15
N LEU A 37 1.65 -6.33 -7.92
CA LEU A 37 1.07 -7.27 -6.97
C LEU A 37 0.33 -8.35 -7.72
N ARG A 38 0.57 -9.59 -7.33
CA ARG A 38 -0.05 -10.74 -7.96
C ARG A 38 -0.61 -11.71 -6.93
N GLN A 39 -1.77 -12.24 -7.24
CA GLN A 39 -2.33 -13.35 -6.46
C GLN A 39 -3.25 -14.15 -7.37
N GLY A 40 -2.88 -15.44 -7.60
CA GLY A 40 -3.62 -16.25 -8.56
C GLY A 40 -3.54 -15.65 -9.94
N GLN A 41 -4.70 -15.36 -10.52
CA GLN A 41 -4.76 -14.73 -11.83
C GLN A 41 -4.91 -13.23 -11.75
N GLU A 42 -5.00 -12.69 -10.55
CA GLU A 42 -5.12 -11.26 -10.37
C GLU A 42 -3.74 -10.61 -10.32
N GLU A 43 -3.63 -9.48 -11.00
CA GLU A 43 -2.39 -8.74 -11.04
C GLU A 43 -2.71 -7.26 -11.18
N ILE A 44 -1.97 -6.43 -10.44
CA ILE A 44 -2.06 -5.00 -10.61
C ILE A 44 -0.67 -4.39 -10.57
N ALA A 45 -0.41 -3.48 -11.50
CA ALA A 45 0.84 -2.74 -11.56
C ALA A 45 0.59 -1.31 -11.14
N LEU A 46 1.40 -0.83 -10.21
CA LEU A 46 1.30 0.54 -9.71
C LEU A 46 2.58 1.28 -10.04
N THR A 47 2.45 2.42 -10.68
CA THR A 47 3.57 3.33 -10.93
C THR A 47 3.39 4.52 -9.98
N MET A 48 4.40 4.78 -9.17
CA MET A 48 4.28 5.78 -8.12
C MET A 48 5.14 6.99 -8.41
N PRO A 49 4.65 8.18 -8.06
CA PRO A 49 5.45 9.41 -8.20
C PRO A 49 6.58 9.47 -7.19
N ALA A 50 7.43 10.46 -7.33
CA ALA A 50 8.58 10.61 -6.45
C ALA A 50 8.19 10.96 -5.02
N ASN A 51 7.05 11.60 -4.82
CA ASN A 51 6.59 12.01 -3.49
C ASN A 51 5.30 11.29 -3.14
N LEU A 52 5.26 10.74 -1.94
CA LEU A 52 4.16 9.92 -1.48
C LEU A 52 3.71 10.38 -0.10
N ILE A 53 2.45 10.12 0.20
CA ILE A 53 1.93 10.32 1.54
C ILE A 53 1.99 8.98 2.26
N LEU A 54 2.63 8.96 3.41
CA LEU A 54 2.69 7.76 4.25
C LEU A 54 1.81 7.96 5.46
N GLU A 55 0.85 7.07 5.63
CA GLU A 55 -0.03 7.10 6.78
C GLU A 55 0.17 5.83 7.61
N ILE A 56 0.38 5.98 8.90
CA ILE A 56 0.52 4.88 9.84
C ILE A 56 -0.60 4.98 10.85
N GLN A 57 -1.28 3.87 11.10
CA GLN A 57 -2.42 3.85 12.00
C GLN A 57 -2.41 2.57 12.82
N VAL A 58 -2.69 2.69 14.11
CA VAL A 58 -2.81 1.53 15.00
C VAL A 58 -4.22 1.55 15.59
N GLU A 59 -4.90 0.42 15.52
CA GLU A 59 -6.27 0.32 16.02
C GLU A 59 -6.50 -1.00 16.73
N ASP A 60 -7.39 -0.96 17.70
CA ASP A 60 -7.93 -2.16 18.36
C ASP A 60 -9.41 -2.23 18.05
N GLU A 61 -9.90 -3.43 17.79
CA GLU A 61 -11.31 -3.64 17.51
C GLU A 61 -11.82 -4.85 18.29
N ASP A 62 -12.95 -4.69 18.97
CA ASP A 62 -13.60 -5.78 19.68
C ASP A 62 -14.37 -6.65 18.68
N LYS A 63 -13.90 -7.87 18.46
CA LYS A 63 -14.52 -8.82 17.56
C LYS A 63 -15.41 -9.81 18.29
N LYS A 64 -15.94 -9.43 19.44
CA LYS A 64 -16.85 -10.25 20.21
C LYS A 64 -16.19 -11.56 20.66
N ARG A 65 -16.67 -12.69 20.14
CA ARG A 65 -16.17 -14.00 20.57
C ARG A 65 -14.69 -14.22 20.22
N LYS A 66 -14.22 -13.57 19.18
CA LYS A 66 -12.82 -13.74 18.76
C LYS A 66 -11.85 -12.92 19.59
N GLY A 67 -12.39 -12.03 20.42
CA GLY A 67 -11.56 -11.16 21.26
C GLY A 67 -11.20 -9.86 20.57
N ILE A 68 -10.16 -9.23 21.07
CA ILE A 68 -9.71 -7.94 20.54
C ILE A 68 -8.73 -8.18 19.40
N GLN A 69 -9.02 -7.58 18.26
CA GLN A 69 -8.11 -7.61 17.12
C GLN A 69 -7.29 -6.33 17.11
N HIS A 70 -5.98 -6.49 17.04
CA HIS A 70 -5.05 -5.36 16.93
C HIS A 70 -4.62 -5.21 15.48
N SER A 71 -4.46 -3.98 15.02
CA SER A 71 -3.97 -3.75 13.67
C SER A 71 -2.94 -2.63 13.63
N LEU A 72 -1.93 -2.85 12.81
CA LEU A 72 -0.97 -1.82 12.40
C LEU A 72 -1.17 -1.65 10.91
N GLU A 73 -1.64 -0.47 10.50
CA GLU A 73 -1.92 -0.21 9.10
C GLU A 73 -0.90 0.76 8.53
N VAL A 74 -0.40 0.42 7.37
CA VAL A 74 0.52 1.26 6.62
C VAL A 74 -0.13 1.55 5.29
N GLU A 75 -0.36 2.82 5.00
CA GLU A 75 -0.99 3.22 3.76
C GLU A 75 -0.10 4.19 3.01
N ILE A 76 0.06 3.95 1.71
CA ILE A 76 0.86 4.79 0.84
C ILE A 76 -0.08 5.36 -0.20
N LYS A 77 -0.14 6.69 -0.27
CA LYS A 77 -1.14 7.38 -1.11
C LYS A 77 -0.50 8.42 -2.00
N TRP A 78 -1.11 8.64 -3.15
CA TRP A 78 -0.70 9.71 -4.06
C TRP A 78 -1.89 10.10 -4.92
N PHE A 79 -1.81 11.24 -5.57
CA PHE A 79 -2.83 11.74 -6.47
C PHE A 79 -2.35 11.67 -7.91
N ASP A 80 -3.30 11.58 -8.83
CA ASP A 80 -2.96 11.70 -10.25
C ASP A 80 -2.28 13.03 -10.49
N GLY A 81 -1.22 13.00 -11.28
CA GLY A 81 -0.52 14.20 -11.65
C GLY A 81 0.49 14.73 -10.64
N ASP A 82 0.67 14.01 -9.53
CA ASP A 82 1.62 14.44 -8.51
C ASP A 82 3.01 14.67 -9.07
N ASP A 83 3.44 13.83 -10.00
CA ASP A 83 4.74 14.00 -10.64
C ASP A 83 4.74 15.15 -11.64
N ALA A 84 3.64 15.27 -12.38
CA ALA A 84 3.58 16.24 -13.47
C ALA A 84 3.54 17.68 -12.97
N GLY A 85 2.91 17.88 -11.80
CA GLY A 85 2.75 19.23 -11.27
C GLY A 85 3.95 19.80 -10.56
N GLY A 86 4.94 18.97 -10.30
CA GLY A 86 6.02 19.37 -9.42
C GLY A 86 7.18 20.07 -10.07
N LYS A 87 7.26 20.08 -11.37
CA LYS A 87 8.45 20.57 -12.05
C LYS A 87 8.24 21.90 -12.72
N LEU A 88 9.07 22.85 -12.35
CA LEU A 88 9.17 24.11 -13.07
C LEU A 88 10.03 23.86 -14.29
N GLN A 89 9.51 24.20 -15.44
CA GLN A 89 10.25 24.05 -16.68
C GLN A 89 10.42 25.40 -17.33
N LEU A 90 11.64 25.64 -17.77
CA LEU A 90 11.95 26.79 -18.57
C LEU A 90 11.90 26.37 -20.01
N GLY A 91 11.14 27.08 -20.75
CA GLY A 91 11.10 26.64 -22.06
C GLY A 91 10.70 27.35 -23.09
#